data_a9df1d7b609e5802c4b4bc459fb3b710
#
_entry.id   a9df1d7b609e5802c4b4bc459fb3b710
#
_cell.length_a   1.000
_cell.length_b   1.000
_cell.length_c   1.000
_cell.angle_alpha   90.00
_cell.angle_beta   90.00
_cell.angle_gamma   90.00
#
_symmetry.space_group_name_H-M   'P 1'
#
loop_
_entity.id
_entity.type
_entity.pdbx_description
1 polymer ?
#
loop_
_entity_poly.entity_id
_entity_poly.type
_entity_poly.pdbx_seq_one_letter_code
_entity_poly.pdbx_strand_id
1 'polypeptide(L)'
;MLDTEVAGPSYRDATYGRGTTAHRPYTGGDGRPSTGWHVGFGDVQNDGLDDIFITKGNVQQMLGSAMKDPNNLLLQASDGTFAEAGDAAGIASLHRGRGGAMVDLNLDGLLDLAVVNRQAALEIYQNTTRNSGNWIAIKLHQSAPNSDAIGAWIEVRVGDTLFAREITVGGGHAGGYIAAEHFGLGRHVSAKVRVNWPGQGWSDWREISAGKPVLLTRQATTGLAVSDY
;
A
#
# COMPACT_ATOMS: atom_id res chain seq x y z
N MET A 1 10.79 -0.92 -13.82
CA MET A 1 12.14 -0.32 -13.73
C MET A 1 12.28 0.63 -14.91
N LEU A 2 12.56 1.90 -14.69
CA LEU A 2 12.80 2.86 -15.76
C LEU A 2 14.23 2.67 -16.28
N ASP A 3 14.36 2.57 -17.60
CA ASP A 3 15.66 2.61 -18.26
C ASP A 3 16.03 4.08 -18.50
N THR A 4 17.04 4.57 -17.77
CA THR A 4 17.46 5.97 -17.82
C THR A 4 18.32 6.33 -19.03
N GLU A 5 18.66 5.36 -19.87
CA GLU A 5 19.43 5.59 -21.10
C GLU A 5 18.53 5.99 -22.29
N VAL A 6 17.21 5.90 -22.13
CA VAL A 6 16.24 6.25 -23.17
C VAL A 6 15.66 7.64 -22.91
N ALA A 7 15.42 8.41 -23.96
CA ALA A 7 14.89 9.80 -23.90
C ALA A 7 13.43 9.89 -23.39
N GLY A 8 12.88 8.85 -22.80
CA GLY A 8 11.53 8.79 -22.23
C GLY A 8 11.36 7.57 -21.34
N PRO A 9 10.18 7.40 -20.72
CA PRO A 9 9.87 6.23 -19.91
C PRO A 9 10.01 4.95 -20.73
N SER A 10 10.77 3.99 -20.23
CA SER A 10 10.85 2.64 -20.79
C SER A 10 10.59 1.59 -19.72
N TYR A 11 10.06 0.44 -20.12
CA TYR A 11 9.66 -0.62 -19.20
C TYR A 11 10.29 -1.94 -19.63
N ARG A 12 10.72 -2.70 -18.64
CA ARG A 12 11.22 -4.07 -18.82
C ARG A 12 10.43 -5.00 -17.90
N ASP A 13 10.00 -6.14 -18.42
CA ASP A 13 9.42 -7.19 -17.60
C ASP A 13 10.49 -7.75 -16.64
N ALA A 14 10.23 -7.63 -15.35
CA ALA A 14 11.09 -8.09 -14.27
C ALA A 14 10.39 -9.08 -13.34
N THR A 15 9.20 -9.55 -13.69
CA THR A 15 8.30 -10.35 -12.84
C THR A 15 9.00 -11.53 -12.20
N TYR A 16 9.65 -12.38 -12.99
CA TYR A 16 10.34 -13.56 -12.46
C TYR A 16 11.61 -13.20 -11.69
N GLY A 17 12.39 -12.25 -12.17
CA GLY A 17 13.63 -11.83 -11.54
C GLY A 17 13.41 -11.09 -10.20
N ARG A 18 12.22 -10.54 -9.99
CA ARG A 18 11.86 -9.86 -8.76
C ARG A 18 10.98 -10.69 -7.82
N GLY A 19 10.48 -11.85 -8.24
CA GLY A 19 9.58 -12.67 -7.42
C GLY A 19 8.16 -12.13 -7.31
N THR A 20 7.74 -11.23 -8.22
CA THR A 20 6.40 -10.64 -8.22
C THR A 20 5.37 -11.48 -8.98
N THR A 21 5.62 -12.77 -9.14
CA THR A 21 4.71 -13.69 -9.82
C THR A 21 3.48 -13.94 -8.95
N ALA A 22 2.30 -13.55 -9.42
CA ALA A 22 1.04 -13.81 -8.74
C ALA A 22 0.56 -15.27 -8.88
N HIS A 23 1.13 -16.03 -9.80
CA HIS A 23 0.82 -17.44 -10.00
C HIS A 23 1.36 -18.30 -8.87
N ARG A 24 0.53 -19.23 -8.36
CA ARG A 24 0.91 -20.15 -7.30
C ARG A 24 0.89 -21.59 -7.80
N PRO A 25 2.04 -22.26 -7.87
CA PRO A 25 2.13 -23.63 -8.41
C PRO A 25 1.39 -24.67 -7.54
N TYR A 26 1.20 -24.42 -6.25
CA TYR A 26 0.55 -25.39 -5.36
C TYR A 26 -0.96 -25.57 -5.62
N THR A 27 -1.58 -24.70 -6.39
CA THR A 27 -3.01 -24.84 -6.77
C THR A 27 -3.24 -25.79 -7.92
N GLY A 28 -2.25 -26.62 -8.26
CA GLY A 28 -2.38 -27.63 -9.28
C GLY A 28 -1.12 -27.87 -10.11
N GLY A 29 -0.18 -26.97 -10.11
CA GLY A 29 1.12 -27.14 -10.76
C GLY A 29 1.11 -27.18 -12.29
N ASP A 30 0.01 -26.85 -12.92
CA ASP A 30 -0.25 -27.04 -14.33
C ASP A 30 -0.29 -25.75 -15.16
N GLY A 31 0.25 -24.67 -14.63
CA GLY A 31 0.30 -23.38 -15.33
C GLY A 31 -1.06 -22.73 -15.56
N ARG A 32 -2.07 -23.06 -14.76
CA ARG A 32 -3.42 -22.51 -14.90
C ARG A 32 -3.46 -21.02 -14.64
N PRO A 33 -4.30 -20.28 -15.35
CA PRO A 33 -4.36 -18.83 -15.21
C PRO A 33 -4.75 -18.39 -13.82
N SER A 34 -3.98 -17.48 -13.27
CA SER A 34 -4.25 -16.73 -12.04
C SER A 34 -4.86 -15.38 -12.40
N THR A 35 -5.86 -14.91 -11.63
CA THR A 35 -6.52 -13.64 -11.91
C THR A 35 -6.51 -12.77 -10.68
N GLY A 36 -5.65 -11.75 -10.68
CA GLY A 36 -5.66 -10.65 -9.72
C GLY A 36 -6.70 -9.59 -10.09
N TRP A 37 -7.35 -9.02 -9.08
CA TRP A 37 -8.37 -7.99 -9.24
C TRP A 37 -7.95 -6.67 -8.59
N HIS A 38 -7.61 -6.70 -7.33
CA HIS A 38 -7.08 -5.55 -6.61
C HIS A 38 -5.61 -5.77 -6.33
N VAL A 39 -4.82 -4.71 -6.48
CA VAL A 39 -3.41 -4.66 -6.05
C VAL A 39 -3.26 -3.46 -5.13
N GLY A 40 -2.82 -3.71 -3.90
CA GLY A 40 -2.47 -2.69 -2.92
C GLY A 40 -0.97 -2.71 -2.65
N PHE A 41 -0.41 -1.54 -2.37
CA PHE A 41 0.98 -1.36 -1.94
C PHE A 41 0.98 -0.77 -0.53
N GLY A 42 1.82 -1.29 0.35
CA GLY A 42 1.97 -0.79 1.72
C GLY A 42 2.95 -1.61 2.51
N ASP A 43 3.55 -1.02 3.50
CA ASP A 43 4.55 -1.64 4.36
C ASP A 43 3.86 -2.31 5.56
N VAL A 44 3.62 -3.64 5.49
CA VAL A 44 2.87 -4.38 6.52
C VAL A 44 3.70 -4.69 7.78
N GLN A 45 5.00 -4.50 7.72
CA GLN A 45 5.92 -4.76 8.84
C GLN A 45 6.68 -3.52 9.31
N ASN A 46 6.42 -2.37 8.70
CA ASN A 46 7.02 -1.08 9.00
C ASN A 46 8.55 -1.05 8.84
N ASP A 47 9.09 -1.85 7.93
CA ASP A 47 10.54 -1.94 7.71
C ASP A 47 11.09 -0.89 6.70
N GLY A 48 10.20 -0.09 6.11
CA GLY A 48 10.51 0.92 5.12
C GLY A 48 10.48 0.41 3.68
N LEU A 49 9.90 -0.76 3.44
CA LEU A 49 9.75 -1.36 2.12
C LEU A 49 8.27 -1.62 1.82
N ASP A 50 7.81 -1.22 0.64
CA ASP A 50 6.41 -1.46 0.25
C ASP A 50 6.20 -2.92 -0.19
N ASP A 51 5.30 -3.60 0.47
CA ASP A 51 4.81 -4.92 0.14
C ASP A 51 3.67 -4.83 -0.87
N ILE A 52 3.31 -5.97 -1.48
CA ILE A 52 2.23 -6.05 -2.46
C ILE A 52 1.17 -7.03 -1.98
N PHE A 53 -0.06 -6.55 -1.83
CA PHE A 53 -1.23 -7.39 -1.58
C PHE A 53 -2.08 -7.52 -2.83
N ILE A 54 -2.49 -8.75 -3.19
CA ILE A 54 -3.29 -9.02 -4.38
C ILE A 54 -4.50 -9.87 -4.01
N THR A 55 -5.72 -9.33 -4.23
CA THR A 55 -6.94 -10.14 -4.13
C THR A 55 -7.13 -10.93 -5.42
N LYS A 56 -7.49 -12.21 -5.28
CA LYS A 56 -7.53 -13.14 -6.41
C LYS A 56 -8.81 -13.96 -6.47
N GLY A 57 -9.00 -14.64 -7.59
CA GLY A 57 -10.11 -15.54 -7.85
C GLY A 57 -10.83 -15.23 -9.15
N ASN A 58 -10.95 -16.21 -10.04
CA ASN A 58 -11.49 -16.02 -11.39
C ASN A 58 -13.02 -15.98 -11.39
N VAL A 59 -13.60 -15.73 -12.56
CA VAL A 59 -15.06 -15.74 -12.76
C VAL A 59 -15.64 -17.15 -12.69
N GLN A 60 -16.95 -17.24 -12.46
CA GLN A 60 -17.64 -18.49 -12.12
C GLN A 60 -17.60 -19.59 -13.21
N GLN A 61 -17.32 -19.24 -14.44
CA GLN A 61 -17.31 -20.18 -15.56
C GLN A 61 -15.96 -20.83 -15.83
N MET A 62 -14.96 -20.53 -14.98
CA MET A 62 -13.62 -21.10 -15.10
C MET A 62 -13.49 -22.40 -14.29
N LEU A 63 -12.42 -23.14 -14.54
CA LEU A 63 -12.09 -24.36 -13.77
C LEU A 63 -11.94 -24.04 -12.28
N GLY A 64 -12.26 -25.01 -11.43
CA GLY A 64 -12.30 -24.85 -9.97
C GLY A 64 -10.99 -24.30 -9.37
N SER A 65 -9.82 -24.67 -9.92
CA SER A 65 -8.52 -24.17 -9.50
C SER A 65 -8.33 -22.65 -9.75
N ALA A 66 -8.82 -22.15 -10.88
CA ALA A 66 -8.76 -20.73 -11.18
C ALA A 66 -9.75 -19.91 -10.35
N MET A 67 -10.90 -20.48 -10.00
CA MET A 67 -11.88 -19.84 -9.11
C MET A 67 -11.41 -19.79 -7.66
N LYS A 68 -10.65 -20.80 -7.22
CA LYS A 68 -10.08 -20.93 -5.87
C LYS A 68 -8.61 -20.52 -5.83
N ASP A 69 -8.29 -19.46 -6.51
CA ASP A 69 -6.95 -18.91 -6.58
C ASP A 69 -6.69 -18.01 -5.36
N PRO A 70 -5.81 -18.41 -4.43
CA PRO A 70 -5.68 -17.70 -3.15
C PRO A 70 -5.04 -16.33 -3.30
N ASN A 71 -5.40 -15.40 -2.41
CA ASN A 71 -4.78 -14.09 -2.31
C ASN A 71 -3.27 -14.19 -2.13
N ASN A 72 -2.53 -13.20 -2.61
CA ASN A 72 -1.08 -13.09 -2.40
C ASN A 72 -0.74 -11.95 -1.43
N LEU A 73 0.27 -12.17 -0.62
CA LEU A 73 1.04 -11.14 0.06
C LEU A 73 2.50 -11.33 -0.33
N LEU A 74 3.06 -10.37 -1.05
CA LEU A 74 4.44 -10.42 -1.50
C LEU A 74 5.24 -9.44 -0.66
N LEU A 75 6.09 -9.97 0.23
CA LEU A 75 6.94 -9.16 1.10
C LEU A 75 8.21 -8.77 0.37
N GLN A 76 8.52 -7.47 0.38
CA GLN A 76 9.71 -6.92 -0.25
C GLN A 76 10.94 -7.14 0.63
N ALA A 77 12.04 -7.59 0.01
CA ALA A 77 13.35 -7.66 0.63
C ALA A 77 14.21 -6.44 0.25
N SER A 78 15.26 -6.17 1.03
CA SER A 78 16.15 -5.01 0.83
C SER A 78 16.91 -5.00 -0.50
N ASP A 79 17.02 -6.14 -1.19
CA ASP A 79 17.58 -6.24 -2.55
C ASP A 79 16.55 -5.94 -3.64
N GLY A 80 15.31 -5.59 -3.25
CA GLY A 80 14.18 -5.29 -4.12
C GLY A 80 13.53 -6.52 -4.74
N THR A 81 13.80 -7.73 -4.23
CA THR A 81 13.05 -8.94 -4.56
C THR A 81 11.84 -9.08 -3.63
N PHE A 82 10.90 -9.96 -4.02
CA PHE A 82 9.68 -10.23 -3.24
C PHE A 82 9.56 -11.72 -2.95
N ALA A 83 9.09 -12.02 -1.73
CA ALA A 83 8.77 -13.38 -1.30
C ALA A 83 7.27 -13.50 -1.03
N GLU A 84 6.64 -14.56 -1.55
CA GLU A 84 5.22 -14.84 -1.30
C GLU A 84 5.03 -15.36 0.13
N ALA A 85 4.19 -14.69 0.91
CA ALA A 85 3.95 -14.96 2.32
C ALA A 85 2.47 -15.17 2.69
N GLY A 86 1.55 -15.16 1.73
CA GLY A 86 0.10 -15.18 2.01
C GLY A 86 -0.38 -16.40 2.80
N ASP A 87 0.23 -17.59 2.59
CA ASP A 87 -0.08 -18.78 3.38
C ASP A 87 0.44 -18.65 4.82
N ALA A 88 1.68 -18.22 4.97
CA ALA A 88 2.31 -18.04 6.29
C ALA A 88 1.61 -16.93 7.09
N ALA A 89 1.13 -15.89 6.42
CA ALA A 89 0.37 -14.81 7.03
C ALA A 89 -1.12 -15.17 7.30
N GLY A 90 -1.59 -16.32 6.81
CA GLY A 90 -2.98 -16.77 7.02
C GLY A 90 -4.02 -16.02 6.18
N ILE A 91 -3.61 -15.31 5.11
CA ILE A 91 -4.52 -14.50 4.27
C ILE A 91 -4.84 -15.15 2.92
N ALA A 92 -4.35 -16.37 2.69
CA ALA A 92 -4.52 -17.10 1.44
C ALA A 92 -5.92 -17.72 1.29
N SER A 93 -6.95 -16.89 1.43
CA SER A 93 -8.34 -17.30 1.25
C SER A 93 -8.59 -17.82 -0.16
N LEU A 94 -9.45 -18.85 -0.26
CA LEU A 94 -9.90 -19.45 -1.52
C LEU A 94 -11.23 -18.85 -2.03
N HIS A 95 -11.71 -17.79 -1.40
CA HIS A 95 -12.85 -17.03 -1.90
C HIS A 95 -12.46 -16.21 -3.13
N ARG A 96 -13.47 -15.71 -3.84
CA ARG A 96 -13.25 -14.94 -5.06
C ARG A 96 -13.13 -13.47 -4.73
N GLY A 97 -11.94 -13.06 -4.28
CA GLY A 97 -11.62 -11.67 -3.96
C GLY A 97 -11.85 -10.74 -5.15
N ARG A 98 -12.25 -9.50 -4.86
CA ARG A 98 -12.42 -8.42 -5.86
C ARG A 98 -11.76 -7.15 -5.37
N GLY A 99 -12.42 -6.37 -4.54
CA GLY A 99 -11.85 -5.21 -3.89
C GLY A 99 -10.99 -5.60 -2.71
N GLY A 100 -10.00 -4.77 -2.40
CA GLY A 100 -9.16 -4.90 -1.22
C GLY A 100 -8.81 -3.55 -0.64
N ALA A 101 -8.37 -3.54 0.59
CA ALA A 101 -7.78 -2.36 1.23
C ALA A 101 -6.67 -2.81 2.19
N MET A 102 -5.63 -2.00 2.25
CA MET A 102 -4.57 -2.07 3.25
C MET A 102 -4.69 -0.80 4.10
N VAL A 103 -5.16 -0.93 5.32
CA VAL A 103 -5.46 0.22 6.19
C VAL A 103 -5.37 -0.20 7.65
N ASP A 104 -4.83 0.68 8.49
CA ASP A 104 -4.80 0.49 9.93
C ASP A 104 -6.20 0.76 10.50
N LEU A 105 -6.95 -0.31 10.79
CA LEU A 105 -8.35 -0.25 11.22
C LEU A 105 -8.52 -0.01 12.72
N ASN A 106 -7.55 -0.44 13.50
CA ASN A 106 -7.59 -0.37 14.96
C ASN A 106 -6.63 0.68 15.54
N LEU A 107 -5.90 1.40 14.69
CA LEU A 107 -4.94 2.46 15.02
C LEU A 107 -3.77 1.97 15.87
N ASP A 108 -3.34 0.71 15.65
CA ASP A 108 -2.16 0.14 16.32
C ASP A 108 -0.85 0.38 15.55
N GLY A 109 -0.95 0.96 14.36
CA GLY A 109 0.19 1.27 13.51
C GLY A 109 0.61 0.15 12.58
N LEU A 110 -0.20 -0.87 12.43
CA LEU A 110 -0.01 -1.95 11.48
C LEU A 110 -1.12 -1.92 10.42
N LEU A 111 -0.75 -2.13 9.17
CA LEU A 111 -1.74 -2.20 8.10
C LEU A 111 -2.50 -3.52 8.14
N ASP A 112 -3.80 -3.44 8.42
CA ASP A 112 -4.75 -4.56 8.31
C ASP A 112 -5.18 -4.74 6.86
N LEU A 113 -5.80 -5.91 6.56
CA LEU A 113 -6.32 -6.20 5.24
C LEU A 113 -7.83 -6.40 5.28
N ALA A 114 -8.53 -5.77 4.34
CA ALA A 114 -9.94 -6.05 4.08
C ALA A 114 -10.11 -6.59 2.65
N VAL A 115 -10.91 -7.65 2.48
CA VAL A 115 -11.14 -8.30 1.19
C VAL A 115 -12.63 -8.44 0.94
N VAL A 116 -13.12 -7.77 -0.10
CA VAL A 116 -14.49 -7.94 -0.58
C VAL A 116 -14.53 -9.12 -1.53
N ASN A 117 -15.28 -10.16 -1.14
CA ASN A 117 -15.42 -11.38 -1.91
C ASN A 117 -16.72 -11.40 -2.74
N ARG A 118 -16.65 -11.94 -3.96
CA ARG A 118 -17.84 -12.16 -4.76
C ARG A 118 -18.61 -13.36 -4.22
N GLN A 119 -19.86 -13.13 -3.81
CA GLN A 119 -20.80 -14.16 -3.28
C GLN A 119 -20.24 -14.89 -2.04
N ALA A 120 -19.46 -14.21 -1.23
CA ALA A 120 -19.00 -14.67 0.08
C ALA A 120 -18.88 -13.46 1.02
N ALA A 121 -18.70 -13.71 2.30
CA ALA A 121 -18.56 -12.68 3.31
C ALA A 121 -17.31 -11.81 3.06
N LEU A 122 -17.37 -10.57 3.54
CA LEU A 122 -16.19 -9.73 3.74
C LEU A 122 -15.22 -10.43 4.68
N GLU A 123 -13.95 -10.43 4.34
CA GLU A 123 -12.87 -10.88 5.22
C GLU A 123 -12.08 -9.69 5.70
N ILE A 124 -11.81 -9.65 7.00
CA ILE A 124 -10.93 -8.67 7.64
C ILE A 124 -9.85 -9.44 8.37
N TYR A 125 -8.60 -9.11 8.08
CA TYR A 125 -7.43 -9.71 8.69
C TYR A 125 -6.70 -8.66 9.50
N GLN A 126 -6.71 -8.81 10.82
CA GLN A 126 -5.91 -7.97 11.70
C GLN A 126 -4.43 -8.36 11.57
N ASN A 127 -3.59 -7.37 11.34
CA ASN A 127 -2.15 -7.55 11.34
C ASN A 127 -1.64 -7.69 12.79
N THR A 128 -0.98 -8.79 13.07
CA THR A 128 -0.42 -9.08 14.41
C THR A 128 1.09 -9.27 14.36
N THR A 129 1.76 -8.64 13.39
CA THR A 129 3.21 -8.68 13.22
C THR A 129 3.91 -8.22 14.49
N ARG A 130 4.83 -9.05 14.98
CA ARG A 130 5.64 -8.74 16.15
C ARG A 130 6.98 -8.15 15.71
N ASN A 131 7.54 -7.26 16.56
CA ASN A 131 8.82 -6.60 16.30
C ASN A 131 8.83 -5.81 14.98
N SER A 132 7.69 -5.22 14.61
CA SER A 132 7.58 -4.29 13.49
C SER A 132 8.45 -3.06 13.71
N GLY A 133 8.76 -2.35 12.62
CA GLY A 133 9.43 -1.06 12.69
C GLY A 133 8.55 0.07 13.23
N ASN A 134 9.12 1.25 13.33
CA ASN A 134 8.38 2.48 13.61
C ASN A 134 7.58 2.92 12.37
N TRP A 135 6.60 3.80 12.57
CA TRP A 135 5.69 4.23 11.53
C TRP A 135 5.17 5.66 11.76
N ILE A 136 4.64 6.26 10.72
CA ILE A 136 3.75 7.43 10.78
C ILE A 136 2.57 7.22 9.83
N ALA A 137 1.41 7.77 10.17
CA ALA A 137 0.28 7.85 9.27
C ALA A 137 -0.12 9.32 9.08
N ILE A 138 -0.32 9.76 7.84
CA ILE A 138 -0.50 11.16 7.49
C ILE A 138 -1.85 11.35 6.82
N LYS A 139 -2.72 12.15 7.42
CA LYS A 139 -3.93 12.67 6.81
C LYS A 139 -3.71 14.12 6.40
N LEU A 140 -4.23 14.53 5.26
CA LEU A 140 -4.19 15.92 4.81
C LEU A 140 -5.53 16.61 5.00
N HIS A 141 -5.48 17.90 5.26
CA HIS A 141 -6.65 18.77 5.28
C HIS A 141 -6.35 20.14 4.70
N GLN A 142 -7.29 20.67 3.91
CA GLN A 142 -7.27 22.04 3.43
C GLN A 142 -8.70 22.60 3.37
N SER A 143 -8.81 23.89 3.07
CA SER A 143 -10.13 24.53 2.91
C SER A 143 -10.92 23.94 1.74
N ALA A 144 -12.25 23.94 1.86
CA ALA A 144 -13.16 23.55 0.80
C ALA A 144 -12.84 24.29 -0.54
N PRO A 145 -13.20 23.71 -1.70
CA PRO A 145 -14.03 22.51 -1.88
C PRO A 145 -13.28 21.16 -1.77
N ASN A 146 -11.97 21.14 -1.81
CA ASN A 146 -11.16 19.92 -1.78
C ASN A 146 -10.54 19.71 -0.38
N SER A 147 -11.38 19.46 0.62
CA SER A 147 -10.95 19.38 2.02
C SER A 147 -9.94 18.28 2.33
N ASP A 148 -10.01 17.16 1.60
CA ASP A 148 -9.12 16.03 1.76
C ASP A 148 -7.84 16.14 0.93
N ALA A 149 -7.62 17.28 0.27
CA ALA A 149 -6.44 17.57 -0.53
C ALA A 149 -6.16 16.52 -1.65
N ILE A 150 -7.21 16.01 -2.29
CA ILE A 150 -7.05 15.06 -3.40
C ILE A 150 -6.17 15.67 -4.49
N GLY A 151 -5.17 14.90 -4.98
CA GLY A 151 -4.16 15.34 -5.92
C GLY A 151 -2.95 16.04 -5.27
N ALA A 152 -2.90 16.14 -3.94
CA ALA A 152 -1.68 16.53 -3.24
C ALA A 152 -0.65 15.38 -3.26
N TRP A 153 0.63 15.72 -3.16
CA TRP A 153 1.71 14.75 -2.98
C TRP A 153 2.32 14.92 -1.61
N ILE A 154 2.52 13.82 -0.90
CA ILE A 154 3.28 13.78 0.35
C ILE A 154 4.66 13.23 0.02
N GLU A 155 5.71 13.92 0.46
CA GLU A 155 7.06 13.36 0.52
C GLU A 155 7.47 13.14 1.97
N VAL A 156 7.99 11.94 2.24
CA VAL A 156 8.52 11.53 3.54
C VAL A 156 9.97 11.10 3.36
N ARG A 157 10.89 11.78 4.06
CA ARG A 157 12.31 11.46 4.06
C ARG A 157 12.70 10.77 5.36
N VAL A 158 13.22 9.55 5.24
CA VAL A 158 13.69 8.70 6.34
C VAL A 158 15.15 8.35 6.08
N GLY A 159 16.08 8.94 6.83
CA GLY A 159 17.50 8.87 6.50
C GLY A 159 17.76 9.38 5.09
N ASP A 160 18.34 8.55 4.24
CA ASP A 160 18.64 8.87 2.83
C ASP A 160 17.50 8.45 1.87
N THR A 161 16.48 7.77 2.37
CA THR A 161 15.33 7.29 1.56
C THR A 161 14.26 8.37 1.47
N LEU A 162 13.72 8.56 0.27
CA LEU A 162 12.59 9.46 0.00
C LEU A 162 11.40 8.64 -0.52
N PHE A 163 10.31 8.69 0.22
CA PHE A 163 9.01 8.14 -0.19
C PHE A 163 8.14 9.26 -0.76
N ALA A 164 7.30 8.92 -1.73
CA ALA A 164 6.30 9.84 -2.28
C ALA A 164 4.96 9.11 -2.46
N ARG A 165 3.86 9.76 -2.04
CA ARG A 165 2.49 9.27 -2.23
C ARG A 165 1.61 10.40 -2.74
N GLU A 166 0.75 10.08 -3.69
CA GLU A 166 -0.32 10.97 -4.14
C GLU A 166 -1.60 10.66 -3.37
N ILE A 167 -2.29 11.70 -2.92
CA ILE A 167 -3.61 11.55 -2.29
C ILE A 167 -4.64 11.28 -3.37
N THR A 168 -5.16 10.07 -3.39
CA THR A 168 -6.19 9.63 -4.35
C THR A 168 -7.40 9.03 -3.62
N VAL A 169 -8.52 8.88 -4.30
CA VAL A 169 -9.72 8.20 -3.77
C VAL A 169 -9.93 6.84 -4.43
N GLY A 170 -9.31 6.66 -5.57
CA GLY A 170 -9.39 5.44 -6.34
C GLY A 170 -8.35 4.42 -5.88
N GLY A 171 -8.42 3.25 -6.47
CA GLY A 171 -7.40 2.21 -6.31
C GLY A 171 -8.01 0.82 -6.41
N GLY A 172 -7.35 -0.06 -7.16
CA GLY A 172 -7.76 -1.42 -7.34
C GLY A 172 -9.08 -1.62 -8.06
N HIS A 173 -9.59 -2.84 -8.01
CA HIS A 173 -10.81 -3.23 -8.72
C HIS A 173 -12.07 -2.97 -7.87
N ALA A 174 -13.03 -2.24 -8.45
CA ALA A 174 -14.35 -1.99 -7.87
C ALA A 174 -14.33 -1.48 -6.43
N GLY A 175 -13.32 -0.69 -6.08
CA GLY A 175 -13.14 -0.15 -4.74
C GLY A 175 -12.36 1.15 -4.77
N GLY A 176 -12.37 1.82 -3.65
CA GLY A 176 -11.59 3.00 -3.35
C GLY A 176 -11.81 3.36 -1.89
N TYR A 177 -10.81 3.93 -1.28
CA TYR A 177 -10.89 4.44 0.08
C TYR A 177 -10.06 5.72 0.20
N ILE A 178 -10.36 6.49 1.21
CA ILE A 178 -9.56 7.64 1.60
C ILE A 178 -9.19 7.46 3.07
N ALA A 179 -7.96 7.06 3.31
CA ALA A 179 -7.39 6.85 4.63
C ALA A 179 -6.18 7.77 4.83
N ALA A 180 -5.57 7.72 6.01
CA ALA A 180 -4.25 8.29 6.19
C ALA A 180 -3.21 7.50 5.40
N GLU A 181 -2.27 8.18 4.74
CA GLU A 181 -1.15 7.54 4.06
C GLU A 181 -0.16 7.01 5.11
N HIS A 182 0.08 5.72 5.06
CA HIS A 182 0.95 5.02 6.01
C HIS A 182 2.37 4.89 5.46
N PHE A 183 3.36 5.13 6.33
CA PHE A 183 4.78 4.99 6.01
C PHE A 183 5.50 4.25 7.13
N GLY A 184 6.10 3.10 6.82
CA GLY A 184 7.04 2.43 7.70
C GLY A 184 8.37 3.20 7.73
N LEU A 185 8.95 3.31 8.91
CA LEU A 185 10.18 4.06 9.16
C LEU A 185 11.34 3.16 9.59
N GLY A 186 11.14 1.85 9.64
CA GLY A 186 12.14 0.92 10.16
C GLY A 186 12.52 1.28 11.60
N ARG A 187 13.79 1.56 11.84
CA ARG A 187 14.30 1.91 13.18
C ARG A 187 14.29 3.42 13.48
N HIS A 188 13.90 4.25 12.52
CA HIS A 188 13.92 5.70 12.69
C HIS A 188 12.76 6.16 13.57
N VAL A 189 13.04 7.05 14.50
CA VAL A 189 12.08 7.59 15.48
C VAL A 189 11.40 8.88 15.01
N SER A 190 11.79 9.40 13.86
CA SER A 190 11.17 10.55 13.20
C SER A 190 11.44 10.52 11.70
N ALA A 191 10.67 11.29 10.96
CA ALA A 191 10.84 11.54 9.54
C ALA A 191 10.65 13.01 9.21
N LYS A 192 11.25 13.49 8.11
CA LYS A 192 10.95 14.81 7.55
C LYS A 192 9.84 14.66 6.50
N VAL A 193 8.83 15.50 6.61
CA VAL A 193 7.66 15.47 5.74
C VAL A 193 7.45 16.83 5.09
N ARG A 194 7.05 16.84 3.82
CA ARG A 194 6.52 18.01 3.13
C ARG A 194 5.37 17.62 2.20
N VAL A 195 4.54 18.58 1.85
CA VAL A 195 3.35 18.37 1.03
C VAL A 195 3.38 19.33 -0.17
N ASN A 196 3.15 18.80 -1.35
CA ASN A 196 2.84 19.58 -2.54
C ASN A 196 1.32 19.73 -2.64
N TRP A 197 0.83 20.91 -2.33
CA TRP A 197 -0.60 21.20 -2.34
C TRP A 197 -1.11 21.53 -3.74
N PRO A 198 -2.28 21.02 -4.14
CA PRO A 198 -2.86 21.36 -5.44
C PRO A 198 -2.94 22.87 -5.65
N GLY A 199 -2.29 23.35 -6.72
CA GLY A 199 -2.28 24.77 -7.10
C GLY A 199 -1.41 25.71 -6.24
N GLN A 200 -0.61 25.20 -5.29
CA GLN A 200 0.25 26.04 -4.46
C GLN A 200 1.73 25.61 -4.37
N GLY A 201 2.05 24.36 -4.75
CA GLY A 201 3.42 23.86 -4.68
C GLY A 201 3.78 23.30 -3.30
N TRP A 202 5.10 23.15 -3.07
CA TRP A 202 5.64 22.47 -1.89
C TRP A 202 5.58 23.36 -0.65
N SER A 203 5.23 22.71 0.47
CA SER A 203 5.44 23.27 1.80
C SER A 203 6.91 23.18 2.23
N ASP A 204 7.25 23.85 3.33
CA ASP A 204 8.51 23.61 4.04
C ASP A 204 8.52 22.18 4.63
N TRP A 205 9.74 21.65 4.82
CA TRP A 205 9.94 20.39 5.52
C TRP A 205 9.58 20.52 7.00
N ARG A 206 8.87 19.54 7.53
CA ARG A 206 8.58 19.41 8.96
C ARG A 206 9.07 18.07 9.47
N GLU A 207 9.69 18.06 10.64
CA GLU A 207 10.02 16.83 11.33
C GLU A 207 8.82 16.33 12.11
N ILE A 208 8.49 15.05 11.97
CA ILE A 208 7.35 14.37 12.61
C ILE A 208 7.89 13.15 13.33
N SER A 209 7.54 13.01 14.61
CA SER A 209 7.90 11.85 15.43
C SER A 209 7.09 10.62 15.01
N ALA A 210 7.73 9.47 15.07
CA ALA A 210 7.11 8.16 14.81
C ALA A 210 6.05 7.78 15.87
N GLY A 211 5.25 6.76 15.54
CA GLY A 211 4.35 6.08 16.47
C GLY A 211 2.98 6.72 16.63
N LYS A 212 2.58 7.60 15.71
CA LYS A 212 1.25 8.20 15.75
C LYS A 212 0.73 8.66 14.40
N PRO A 213 -0.60 8.67 14.20
CA PRO A 213 -1.23 9.38 13.11
C PRO A 213 -1.18 10.88 13.31
N VAL A 214 -1.03 11.63 12.23
CA VAL A 214 -1.02 13.10 12.26
C VAL A 214 -1.91 13.69 11.17
N LEU A 215 -2.55 14.81 11.50
CA LEU A 215 -3.27 15.65 10.55
C LEU A 215 -2.38 16.82 10.14
N LEU A 216 -2.05 16.90 8.86
CA LEU A 216 -1.33 18.03 8.27
C LEU A 216 -2.33 18.97 7.61
N THR A 217 -2.48 20.17 8.16
CA THR A 217 -3.39 21.18 7.65
C THR A 217 -2.61 22.25 6.89
N ARG A 218 -3.09 22.54 5.65
CA ARG A 218 -2.56 23.61 4.82
C ARG A 218 -2.75 24.97 5.43
N GLN A 219 -1.71 25.78 5.44
CA GLN A 219 -1.77 27.18 5.85
C GLN A 219 -1.67 28.14 4.66
N ALA A 220 -1.94 29.43 4.88
CA ALA A 220 -1.96 30.44 3.83
C ALA A 220 -0.60 30.68 3.16
N THR A 221 0.50 30.28 3.79
CA THR A 221 1.86 30.32 3.28
C THR A 221 2.39 28.91 3.07
N THR A 222 3.70 28.71 2.91
CA THR A 222 4.36 27.38 2.80
C THR A 222 4.29 26.57 4.10
N GLY A 223 3.70 27.11 5.16
CA GLY A 223 3.60 26.47 6.47
C GLY A 223 2.66 25.24 6.49
N LEU A 224 3.03 24.27 7.32
CA LEU A 224 2.19 23.14 7.70
C LEU A 224 1.82 23.27 9.18
N ALA A 225 0.53 23.21 9.50
CA ALA A 225 0.09 22.94 10.86
C ALA A 225 0.05 21.42 11.07
N VAL A 226 0.59 20.95 12.18
CA VAL A 226 0.62 19.54 12.58
C VAL A 226 -0.22 19.40 13.84
N SER A 227 -1.19 18.50 13.80
CA SER A 227 -1.99 18.14 14.98
C SER A 227 -2.14 16.62 15.04
N ASP A 228 -2.52 16.10 16.20
CA ASP A 228 -2.89 14.70 16.32
C ASP A 228 -4.17 14.44 15.50
N TYR A 229 -4.26 13.26 14.93
CA TYR A 229 -5.37 12.81 14.07
C TYR A 229 -6.26 11.82 14.81
#